data_a27f18ba277378fbc3efdf89f6fd0ca3
#
_entry.id   a27f18ba277378fbc3efdf89f6fd0ca3
#
_cell.length_a   1.000
_cell.length_b   1.000
_cell.length_c   1.000
_cell.angle_alpha   90.00
_cell.angle_beta   90.00
_cell.angle_gamma   90.00
#
_symmetry.space_group_name_H-M   'P 1'
#
loop_
_entity.id
_entity.type
_entity.pdbx_description
1 polymer ?
#
loop_
_entity_poly.entity_id
_entity_poly.type
_entity_poly.pdbx_seq_one_letter_code
_entity_poly.pdbx_strand_id
1 'polypeptide(L)'
;MTIEEQNQSLEQIKQWNNEGEFIINDRTYKLTGLSHQFRVEVLSIYSQIEANIIMGNYQFLQRDDFKKVMTKVDDRVLYDGMQLSKLPKHFEEYAEDYLDYIAVSLKVIVFPFYQTKLTTK
;
A
#
# COMPACT_ATOMS: atom_id res chain seq x y z
N MET A 1 17.35 -1.80 8.51
CA MET A 1 16.13 -1.68 9.34
C MET A 1 16.33 -2.38 10.66
N THR A 2 15.99 -1.71 11.75
CA THR A 2 16.13 -2.29 13.07
C THR A 2 14.99 -3.26 13.37
N ILE A 3 15.17 -4.09 14.40
CA ILE A 3 14.10 -5.01 14.83
C ILE A 3 12.90 -4.23 15.32
N GLU A 4 13.12 -3.12 16.00
CA GLU A 4 12.02 -2.27 16.47
C GLU A 4 11.20 -1.70 15.31
N GLU A 5 11.88 -1.23 14.27
CA GLU A 5 11.20 -0.69 13.11
C GLU A 5 10.38 -1.77 12.40
N GLN A 6 10.93 -2.98 12.31
CA GLN A 6 10.20 -4.10 11.72
C GLN A 6 8.97 -4.45 12.52
N ASN A 7 9.09 -4.49 13.85
CA ASN A 7 7.98 -4.83 14.72
C ASN A 7 6.87 -3.79 14.66
N GLN A 8 7.23 -2.51 14.64
CA GLN A 8 6.24 -1.44 14.52
C GLN A 8 5.50 -1.53 13.20
N SER A 9 6.23 -1.78 12.11
CA SER A 9 5.64 -1.90 10.80
C SER A 9 4.65 -3.06 10.74
N LEU A 10 5.03 -4.21 11.31
CA LEU A 10 4.16 -5.39 11.33
C LEU A 10 2.92 -5.16 12.17
N GLU A 11 3.05 -4.49 13.31
CA GLU A 11 1.90 -4.19 14.15
C GLU A 11 0.92 -3.26 13.45
N GLN A 12 1.41 -2.24 12.78
CA GLN A 12 0.57 -1.33 12.02
C GLN A 12 -0.18 -2.07 10.93
N ILE A 13 0.51 -2.94 10.21
CA ILE A 13 -0.11 -3.72 9.13
C ILE A 13 -1.16 -4.67 9.68
N LYS A 14 -0.89 -5.33 10.80
CA LYS A 14 -1.86 -6.22 11.43
C LYS A 14 -3.10 -5.48 11.85
N GLN A 15 -2.94 -4.33 12.50
CA GLN A 15 -4.05 -3.52 12.94
C GLN A 15 -4.90 -3.10 11.74
N TRP A 16 -4.24 -2.66 10.70
CA TRP A 16 -4.90 -2.22 9.50
C TRP A 16 -5.65 -3.36 8.81
N ASN A 17 -5.04 -4.55 8.68
CA ASN A 17 -5.70 -5.70 8.08
C ASN A 17 -7.00 -6.05 8.78
N ASN A 18 -7.02 -5.93 10.10
CA ASN A 18 -8.22 -6.24 10.88
C ASN A 18 -9.32 -5.21 10.65
N GLU A 19 -8.96 -3.96 10.48
CA GLU A 19 -9.92 -2.86 10.39
C GLU A 19 -10.08 -2.31 8.98
N GLY A 20 -9.17 -2.67 8.08
CA GLY A 20 -9.21 -2.14 6.72
C GLY A 20 -8.78 -0.69 6.61
N GLU A 21 -8.17 -0.13 7.65
CA GLU A 21 -7.80 1.28 7.69
C GLU A 21 -6.30 1.46 7.92
N PHE A 22 -5.76 2.54 7.37
CA PHE A 22 -4.39 2.96 7.67
C PHE A 22 -4.32 4.48 7.72
N ILE A 23 -3.36 4.98 8.50
CA ILE A 23 -3.23 6.40 8.74
C ILE A 23 -1.89 6.88 8.22
N ILE A 24 -1.93 7.97 7.45
CA ILE A 24 -0.75 8.65 6.94
C ILE A 24 -0.89 10.13 7.26
N ASN A 25 0.04 10.67 8.03
CA ASN A 25 0.04 12.09 8.41
C ASN A 25 -1.32 12.55 8.95
N ASP A 26 -1.90 11.74 9.85
CA ASP A 26 -3.19 12.00 10.50
C ASP A 26 -4.40 11.91 9.57
N ARG A 27 -4.22 11.44 8.34
CA ARG A 27 -5.33 11.20 7.41
C ARG A 27 -5.59 9.70 7.36
N THR A 28 -6.87 9.33 7.45
CA THR A 28 -7.28 7.93 7.47
C THR A 28 -7.73 7.49 6.09
N TYR A 29 -7.15 6.39 5.63
CA TYR A 29 -7.50 5.74 4.37
C TYR A 29 -8.03 4.35 4.66
N LYS A 30 -8.91 3.85 3.81
CA LYS A 30 -9.51 2.53 4.01
C LYS A 30 -9.44 1.71 2.74
N LEU A 31 -8.88 0.50 2.84
CA LEU A 31 -8.84 -0.44 1.71
C LEU A 31 -10.08 -1.30 1.69
N THR A 32 -10.63 -1.52 0.50
CA THR A 32 -11.83 -2.32 0.28
C THR A 32 -11.63 -3.22 -0.94
N GLY A 33 -12.46 -4.27 -1.04
CA GLY A 33 -12.54 -5.06 -2.27
C GLY A 33 -11.26 -5.80 -2.66
N LEU A 34 -10.56 -6.37 -1.68
CA LEU A 34 -9.30 -7.05 -1.94
C LEU A 34 -9.54 -8.53 -2.25
N SER A 35 -9.60 -8.87 -3.54
CA SER A 35 -9.68 -10.26 -3.97
C SER A 35 -8.29 -10.88 -4.03
N HIS A 36 -8.25 -12.21 -4.00
CA HIS A 36 -6.98 -12.93 -4.14
C HIS A 36 -6.28 -12.56 -5.45
N GLN A 37 -7.04 -12.53 -6.53
CA GLN A 37 -6.48 -12.26 -7.85
C GLN A 37 -5.86 -10.87 -7.91
N PHE A 38 -6.51 -9.89 -7.31
CA PHE A 38 -5.97 -8.53 -7.23
C PHE A 38 -4.70 -8.50 -6.39
N ARG A 39 -4.68 -9.22 -5.26
CA ARG A 39 -3.47 -9.29 -4.42
C ARG A 39 -2.29 -9.90 -5.18
N VAL A 40 -2.55 -10.92 -6.01
CA VAL A 40 -1.49 -11.53 -6.83
C VAL A 40 -0.97 -10.52 -7.86
N GLU A 41 -1.86 -9.78 -8.47
CA GLU A 41 -1.47 -8.75 -9.43
C GLU A 41 -0.57 -7.70 -8.77
N VAL A 42 -0.95 -7.25 -7.59
CA VAL A 42 -0.14 -6.28 -6.84
C VAL A 42 1.20 -6.88 -6.45
N LEU A 43 1.21 -8.15 -6.03
CA LEU A 43 2.45 -8.81 -5.64
C LEU A 43 3.46 -8.85 -6.79
N SER A 44 2.99 -9.09 -8.03
CA SER A 44 3.89 -9.14 -9.18
C SER A 44 4.62 -7.82 -9.41
N ILE A 45 3.99 -6.71 -9.08
CA ILE A 45 4.62 -5.39 -9.17
C ILE A 45 5.45 -5.10 -7.93
N TYR A 46 4.88 -5.34 -6.76
CA TYR A 46 5.54 -5.01 -5.49
C TYR A 46 6.89 -5.71 -5.35
N SER A 47 6.96 -6.98 -5.73
CA SER A 47 8.22 -7.74 -5.64
C SER A 47 9.32 -7.15 -6.50
N GLN A 48 8.98 -6.40 -7.54
CA GLN A 48 9.97 -5.75 -8.40
C GLN A 48 10.43 -4.39 -7.87
N ILE A 49 9.60 -3.73 -7.05
CA ILE A 49 9.87 -2.36 -6.66
C ILE A 49 10.16 -2.21 -5.16
N GLU A 50 9.97 -3.26 -4.36
CA GLU A 50 10.17 -3.16 -2.92
C GLU A 50 11.56 -2.64 -2.55
N ALA A 51 12.60 -3.17 -3.16
CA ALA A 51 13.96 -2.72 -2.88
C ALA A 51 14.15 -1.26 -3.26
N ASN A 52 13.53 -0.84 -4.36
CA ASN A 52 13.62 0.56 -4.78
C ASN A 52 12.95 1.49 -3.77
N ILE A 53 11.79 1.09 -3.25
CA ILE A 53 11.12 1.88 -2.22
C ILE A 53 12.01 2.04 -0.99
N ILE A 54 12.60 0.94 -0.54
CA ILE A 54 13.47 0.93 0.63
C ILE A 54 14.67 1.85 0.44
N MET A 55 15.23 1.87 -0.78
CA MET A 55 16.40 2.67 -1.10
C MET A 55 16.07 4.11 -1.50
N GLY A 56 14.79 4.45 -1.55
CA GLY A 56 14.38 5.79 -1.95
C GLY A 56 14.48 6.07 -3.45
N ASN A 57 14.49 5.02 -4.27
CA ASN A 57 14.56 5.15 -5.72
C ASN A 57 13.18 4.99 -6.32
N TYR A 58 12.60 6.08 -6.80
CA TYR A 58 11.22 6.12 -7.25
C TYR A 58 11.07 6.21 -8.77
N GLN A 59 12.07 5.75 -9.53
CA GLN A 59 11.99 5.78 -10.99
C GLN A 59 10.85 4.93 -11.53
N PHE A 60 10.44 3.89 -10.79
CA PHE A 60 9.35 3.02 -11.20
C PHE A 60 8.00 3.75 -11.31
N LEU A 61 7.86 4.94 -10.72
CA LEU A 61 6.59 5.69 -10.75
C LEU A 61 6.11 5.96 -12.17
N GLN A 62 7.00 6.00 -13.15
CA GLN A 62 6.64 6.27 -14.53
C GLN A 62 6.40 5.00 -15.35
N ARG A 63 6.57 3.82 -14.79
CA ARG A 63 6.32 2.57 -15.51
C ARG A 63 4.82 2.40 -15.74
N ASP A 64 4.47 1.98 -16.95
CA ASP A 64 3.07 1.79 -17.32
C ASP A 64 2.39 0.72 -16.50
N ASP A 65 3.09 -0.39 -16.21
CA ASP A 65 2.53 -1.47 -15.40
C ASP A 65 2.26 -1.01 -13.97
N PHE A 66 3.15 -0.21 -13.41
CA PHE A 66 2.94 0.35 -12.06
C PHE A 66 1.73 1.28 -12.04
N LYS A 67 1.63 2.18 -13.01
CA LYS A 67 0.51 3.12 -13.10
C LYS A 67 -0.81 2.38 -13.20
N LYS A 68 -0.84 1.31 -13.98
CA LYS A 68 -2.06 0.52 -14.16
C LYS A 68 -2.50 -0.11 -12.84
N VAL A 69 -1.57 -0.66 -12.09
CA VAL A 69 -1.87 -1.27 -10.80
C VAL A 69 -2.34 -0.20 -9.81
N MET A 70 -1.67 0.96 -9.77
CA MET A 70 -2.08 2.03 -8.85
C MET A 70 -3.46 2.58 -9.17
N THR A 71 -3.85 2.63 -10.43
CA THR A 71 -5.22 3.02 -10.78
C THR A 71 -6.22 2.07 -10.11
N LYS A 72 -5.94 0.78 -10.12
CA LYS A 72 -6.80 -0.21 -9.48
C LYS A 72 -6.77 -0.10 -7.96
N VAL A 73 -5.62 0.22 -7.39
CA VAL A 73 -5.50 0.45 -5.95
C VAL A 73 -6.34 1.66 -5.56
N ASP A 74 -6.23 2.75 -6.30
CA ASP A 74 -6.99 3.98 -6.02
C ASP A 74 -8.50 3.75 -6.07
N ASP A 75 -8.96 2.80 -6.90
CA ASP A 75 -10.38 2.44 -6.95
C ASP A 75 -10.84 1.74 -5.68
N ARG A 76 -9.92 1.17 -4.91
CA ARG A 76 -10.23 0.38 -3.72
C ARG A 76 -9.92 1.09 -2.41
N VAL A 77 -9.34 2.27 -2.47
CA VAL A 77 -9.00 3.03 -1.28
C VAL A 77 -9.99 4.17 -1.11
N LEU A 78 -10.59 4.25 0.06
CA LEU A 78 -11.52 5.31 0.40
C LEU A 78 -10.81 6.34 1.28
N TYR A 79 -11.06 7.59 1.00
CA TYR A 79 -10.69 8.69 1.84
C TYR A 79 -11.96 9.50 2.10
N ASP A 80 -12.30 9.64 3.38
CA ASP A 80 -13.51 10.37 3.76
C ASP A 80 -14.76 9.83 3.05
N GLY A 81 -14.79 8.49 2.87
CA GLY A 81 -15.93 7.81 2.25
C GLY A 81 -15.95 7.81 0.75
N MET A 82 -14.94 8.40 0.09
CA MET A 82 -14.87 8.46 -1.36
C MET A 82 -13.67 7.73 -1.91
N GLN A 83 -13.84 7.04 -3.04
CA GLN A 83 -12.72 6.40 -3.73
C GLN A 83 -11.69 7.45 -4.16
N LEU A 84 -10.42 7.16 -3.93
CA LEU A 84 -9.35 8.08 -4.34
C LEU A 84 -9.36 8.33 -5.84
N SER A 85 -9.75 7.33 -6.63
CA SER A 85 -9.85 7.51 -8.08
C SER A 85 -10.83 8.60 -8.47
N LYS A 86 -11.75 8.96 -7.58
CA LYS A 86 -12.72 10.04 -7.81
C LYS A 86 -12.29 11.36 -7.18
N LEU A 87 -11.08 11.39 -6.62
CA LEU A 87 -10.52 12.58 -5.98
C LEU A 87 -9.20 12.95 -6.68
N PRO A 88 -9.26 13.42 -7.95
CA PRO A 88 -8.02 13.59 -8.73
C PRO A 88 -7.05 14.61 -8.16
N LYS A 89 -7.52 15.49 -7.30
CA LYS A 89 -6.64 16.52 -6.71
C LYS A 89 -6.18 16.17 -5.31
N HIS A 90 -6.48 14.95 -4.82
CA HIS A 90 -6.15 14.59 -3.45
C HIS A 90 -4.65 14.74 -3.17
N PHE A 91 -3.81 14.18 -4.02
CA PHE A 91 -2.36 14.24 -3.81
C PHE A 91 -1.73 15.54 -4.32
N GLU A 92 -2.48 16.37 -5.03
CA GLU A 92 -2.04 17.74 -5.27
C GLU A 92 -2.12 18.54 -3.97
N GLU A 93 -3.15 18.29 -3.18
CA GLU A 93 -3.35 18.95 -1.91
C GLU A 93 -2.49 18.32 -0.80
N TYR A 94 -2.34 16.99 -0.80
CA TYR A 94 -1.64 16.24 0.22
C TYR A 94 -0.48 15.47 -0.39
N ALA A 95 0.40 16.18 -1.10
CA ALA A 95 1.54 15.56 -1.78
C ALA A 95 2.45 14.81 -0.80
N GLU A 96 2.51 15.27 0.45
CA GLU A 96 3.34 14.65 1.48
C GLU A 96 2.91 13.23 1.81
N ASP A 97 1.67 12.84 1.48
CA ASP A 97 1.19 11.48 1.75
C ASP A 97 1.55 10.48 0.67
N TYR A 98 1.92 10.95 -0.53
CA TYR A 98 1.89 10.09 -1.71
C TYR A 98 2.85 8.90 -1.64
N LEU A 99 4.11 9.15 -1.27
CA LEU A 99 5.09 8.05 -1.24
C LEU A 99 4.76 7.05 -0.13
N ASP A 100 4.34 7.54 1.02
CA ASP A 100 3.92 6.65 2.10
C ASP A 100 2.65 5.88 1.72
N TYR A 101 1.74 6.53 1.02
CA TYR A 101 0.53 5.88 0.52
C TYR A 101 0.88 4.71 -0.40
N ILE A 102 1.81 4.91 -1.34
CA ILE A 102 2.23 3.83 -2.22
C ILE A 102 2.83 2.69 -1.41
N ALA A 103 3.77 3.00 -0.54
CA ALA A 103 4.49 1.97 0.22
C ALA A 103 3.55 1.18 1.12
N VAL A 104 2.70 1.87 1.87
CA VAL A 104 1.83 1.22 2.85
C VAL A 104 0.71 0.45 2.17
N SER A 105 0.04 1.05 1.19
CA SER A 105 -1.08 0.39 0.53
C SER A 105 -0.65 -0.90 -0.16
N LEU A 106 0.47 -0.88 -0.88
CA LEU A 106 0.95 -2.08 -1.56
C LEU A 106 1.40 -3.14 -0.56
N LYS A 107 2.11 -2.73 0.49
CA LYS A 107 2.59 -3.68 1.49
C LYS A 107 1.43 -4.41 2.16
N VAL A 108 0.37 -3.70 2.51
CA VAL A 108 -0.77 -4.34 3.16
C VAL A 108 -1.52 -5.28 2.21
N ILE A 109 -1.65 -4.89 0.96
CA ILE A 109 -2.32 -5.75 -0.02
C ILE A 109 -1.60 -7.10 -0.15
N VAL A 110 -0.27 -7.09 -0.12
CA VAL A 110 0.52 -8.33 -0.27
C VAL A 110 0.84 -9.00 1.06
N PHE A 111 0.53 -8.36 2.18
CA PHE A 111 0.89 -8.88 3.51
C PHE A 111 0.43 -10.33 3.75
N PRO A 112 -0.78 -10.75 3.35
CA PRO A 112 -1.19 -12.13 3.60
C PRO A 112 -0.23 -13.18 3.04
N PHE A 113 0.44 -12.89 1.94
CA PHE A 113 1.41 -13.83 1.37
C PHE A 113 2.64 -13.98 2.28
N TYR A 114 3.09 -12.88 2.86
CA TYR A 114 4.25 -12.90 3.77
C TYR A 114 3.88 -13.43 5.15
N GLN A 115 2.66 -13.18 5.59
CA GLN A 115 2.17 -13.66 6.87
C GLN A 115 2.19 -15.18 6.93
N THR A 116 1.73 -15.83 5.85
CA THR A 116 1.75 -17.29 5.76
C THR A 116 3.18 -17.81 5.91
N LYS A 117 4.13 -17.14 5.27
CA LYS A 117 5.53 -17.51 5.34
C LYS A 117 6.07 -17.38 6.76
N LEU A 118 5.64 -16.36 7.47
CA LEU A 118 6.09 -16.12 8.84
C LEU A 118 5.53 -17.12 9.83
N THR A 119 4.33 -17.62 9.58
CA THR A 119 3.69 -18.57 10.50
C THR A 119 4.06 -20.00 10.24
N THR A 120 4.60 -20.31 9.09
CA THR A 120 5.06 -21.64 8.74
C THR A 120 6.46 -21.86 9.31
N LYS A 121 6.57 -22.80 10.20
CA LYS A 121 7.86 -22.99 10.87
C LYS A 121 8.43 -24.27 10.55
#